data_be51bc25cec963f312b6ce406334db4a
#
_entry.id   be51bc25cec963f312b6ce406334db4a
#
_cell.length_a   1.000
_cell.length_b   1.000
_cell.length_c   1.000
_cell.angle_alpha   90.00
_cell.angle_beta   90.00
_cell.angle_gamma   90.00
#
_symmetry.space_group_name_H-M   'P 1'
#
loop_
_entity.id
_entity.type
_entity.pdbx_description
1 polymer ?
#
loop_
_entity_poly.entity_id
_entity_poly.type
_entity_poly.pdbx_seq_one_letter_code
_entity_poly.pdbx_strand_id
1 'polypeptide(L)'
;NYIEVNMETDKLGDRTFADARTVDDFYLALSALAGDRMKEKDNTLVFIDEIQAYDHLLTLLKFLREDNKFTYIASGSLLGVTLKTTSSVPLGSIIIRHMYPLDFEEFLIANGIGQLVLDTIRKKFAARESMPEAIHNKLLDLFKKYLLVGGLPDAVNEFLATKNITTIRTIQNEIHHLYGVDAARYEEMHNRLKIQRIYSMIPSNLENKKKRVVVKDIEDKKGKRMSDYVEEFDYLISSGITLEVKAISKPSFPL
;
A
#
# COMPACT_ATOMS: atom_id res chain seq x y z
N ASN A 1 1.26 19.83 17.00
CA ASN A 1 -0.15 19.49 17.16
C ASN A 1 -0.57 18.51 16.05
N TYR A 2 -1.46 17.55 16.39
CA TYR A 2 -1.89 16.49 15.48
C TYR A 2 -3.42 16.37 15.52
N ILE A 3 -4.03 16.38 14.34
CA ILE A 3 -5.47 16.18 14.15
C ILE A 3 -5.63 15.06 13.14
N GLU A 4 -6.33 14.00 13.52
CA GLU A 4 -6.65 12.87 12.66
C GLU A 4 -8.15 12.81 12.42
N VAL A 5 -8.53 12.58 11.17
CA VAL A 5 -9.91 12.40 10.73
C VAL A 5 -9.96 11.24 9.77
N ASN A 6 -10.79 10.25 10.07
CA ASN A 6 -11.05 9.12 9.18
C ASN A 6 -12.36 9.37 8.42
N MET A 7 -12.26 9.50 7.09
CA MET A 7 -13.39 9.88 6.23
C MET A 7 -14.41 8.75 6.03
N GLU A 8 -13.99 7.50 6.12
CA GLU A 8 -14.93 6.36 6.07
C GLU A 8 -15.80 6.32 7.34
N THR A 9 -15.19 6.57 8.50
CA THR A 9 -15.92 6.66 9.78
C THR A 9 -16.88 7.84 9.79
N ASP A 10 -16.45 9.00 9.29
CA ASP A 10 -17.31 10.18 9.16
C ASP A 10 -18.50 9.92 8.22
N LYS A 11 -18.26 9.27 7.08
CA LYS A 11 -19.28 8.93 6.09
C LYS A 11 -20.35 7.97 6.63
N LEU A 12 -19.95 7.03 7.49
CA LEU A 12 -20.85 6.08 8.15
C LEU A 12 -21.57 6.69 9.37
N GLY A 13 -21.00 7.74 9.98
CA GLY A 13 -21.51 8.44 11.15
C GLY A 13 -22.15 9.80 10.82
N ASP A 14 -21.59 10.85 11.37
CA ASP A 14 -22.15 12.21 11.36
C ASP A 14 -22.11 12.91 9.99
N ARG A 15 -21.30 12.41 9.05
CA ARG A 15 -21.15 12.94 7.70
C ARG A 15 -20.76 14.43 7.65
N THR A 16 -19.93 14.83 8.59
CA THR A 16 -19.53 16.23 8.81
C THR A 16 -18.83 16.84 7.59
N PHE A 17 -18.10 16.01 6.81
CA PHE A 17 -17.38 16.42 5.61
C PHE A 17 -18.15 16.20 4.30
N ALA A 18 -19.37 15.66 4.34
CA ALA A 18 -20.12 15.33 3.13
C ALA A 18 -20.35 16.52 2.19
N ASP A 19 -20.57 17.69 2.75
CA ASP A 19 -20.86 18.93 2.02
C ASP A 19 -19.70 19.94 2.02
N ALA A 20 -18.52 19.55 2.50
CA ALA A 20 -17.33 20.41 2.56
C ALA A 20 -16.74 20.62 1.15
N ARG A 21 -17.27 21.59 0.41
CA ARG A 21 -16.88 21.91 -0.98
C ARG A 21 -15.85 23.02 -1.08
N THR A 22 -15.74 23.84 -0.04
CA THR A 22 -14.79 24.95 0.04
C THR A 22 -13.80 24.74 1.18
N VAL A 23 -12.72 25.53 1.18
CA VAL A 23 -11.74 25.55 2.27
C VAL A 23 -12.39 25.94 3.60
N ASP A 24 -13.30 26.90 3.57
CA ASP A 24 -14.02 27.36 4.76
C ASP A 24 -14.96 26.28 5.31
N ASP A 25 -15.68 25.56 4.44
CA ASP A 25 -16.52 24.43 4.84
C ASP A 25 -15.68 23.32 5.49
N PHE A 26 -14.50 23.02 4.90
CA PHE A 26 -13.59 22.03 5.46
C PHE A 26 -13.09 22.44 6.86
N TYR A 27 -12.73 23.72 7.05
CA TYR A 27 -12.29 24.21 8.36
C TYR A 27 -13.43 24.25 9.37
N LEU A 28 -14.64 24.55 8.95
CA LEU A 28 -15.81 24.47 9.82
C LEU A 28 -16.04 23.03 10.31
N ALA A 29 -16.04 22.07 9.39
CA ALA A 29 -16.15 20.65 9.69
C ALA A 29 -15.01 20.17 10.62
N LEU A 30 -13.77 20.53 10.28
CA LEU A 30 -12.60 20.17 11.08
C LEU A 30 -12.65 20.78 12.48
N SER A 31 -13.14 22.02 12.64
CA SER A 31 -13.24 22.67 13.94
C SER A 31 -14.30 22.04 14.84
N ALA A 32 -15.37 21.52 14.25
CA ALA A 32 -16.39 20.79 15.00
C ALA A 32 -15.84 19.51 15.64
N LEU A 33 -14.87 18.86 14.99
CA LEU A 33 -14.22 17.64 15.49
C LEU A 33 -13.00 17.92 16.38
N ALA A 34 -12.18 18.90 15.98
CA ALA A 34 -10.89 19.16 16.61
C ALA A 34 -10.96 20.17 17.77
N GLY A 35 -11.99 21.04 17.80
CA GLY A 35 -12.16 22.05 18.84
C GLY A 35 -10.92 22.94 18.99
N ASP A 36 -10.44 23.08 20.22
CA ASP A 36 -9.29 23.93 20.55
C ASP A 36 -7.97 23.54 19.88
N ARG A 37 -7.85 22.32 19.37
CA ARG A 37 -6.66 21.88 18.61
C ARG A 37 -6.43 22.65 17.31
N MET A 38 -7.45 23.35 16.81
CA MET A 38 -7.35 24.21 15.63
C MET A 38 -6.64 25.55 15.87
N LYS A 39 -6.32 25.90 17.11
CA LYS A 39 -5.77 27.23 17.46
C LYS A 39 -4.29 27.41 17.09
N GLU A 40 -3.53 26.34 17.01
CA GLU A 40 -2.09 26.39 16.73
C GLU A 40 -1.82 26.26 15.22
N LYS A 41 -1.55 27.38 14.54
CA LYS A 41 -1.34 27.42 13.10
C LYS A 41 -0.04 26.76 12.65
N ASP A 42 1.08 27.09 13.29
CA ASP A 42 2.42 26.86 12.71
C ASP A 42 2.98 25.44 12.87
N ASN A 43 2.34 24.57 13.65
CA ASN A 43 2.80 23.19 13.90
C ASN A 43 1.66 22.17 13.94
N THR A 44 0.61 22.37 13.17
CA THR A 44 -0.51 21.43 13.12
C THR A 44 -0.45 20.58 11.87
N LEU A 45 -0.31 19.27 12.07
CA LEU A 45 -0.48 18.24 11.05
C LEU A 45 -1.92 17.75 11.06
N VAL A 46 -2.60 17.86 9.93
CA VAL A 46 -3.91 17.27 9.69
C VAL A 46 -3.74 16.00 8.87
N PHE A 47 -4.04 14.86 9.48
CA PHE A 47 -4.02 13.56 8.82
C PHE A 47 -5.45 13.19 8.42
N ILE A 48 -5.65 13.02 7.12
CA ILE A 48 -6.95 12.68 6.51
C ILE A 48 -6.86 11.23 6.04
N ASP A 49 -7.44 10.34 6.82
CA ASP A 49 -7.45 8.91 6.51
C ASP A 49 -8.67 8.54 5.65
N GLU A 50 -8.51 7.56 4.75
CA GLU A 50 -9.54 7.07 3.83
C GLU A 50 -10.19 8.19 3.00
N ILE A 51 -9.37 9.11 2.48
CA ILE A 51 -9.84 10.32 1.76
C ILE A 51 -10.77 10.00 0.58
N GLN A 52 -10.62 8.81 -0.05
CA GLN A 52 -11.46 8.37 -1.16
C GLN A 52 -12.93 8.12 -0.76
N ALA A 53 -13.24 8.10 0.54
CA ALA A 53 -14.63 8.05 0.99
C ALA A 53 -15.44 9.27 0.51
N TYR A 54 -14.74 10.40 0.28
CA TYR A 54 -15.30 11.63 -0.26
C TYR A 54 -14.46 12.17 -1.43
N ASP A 55 -14.80 11.81 -2.66
CA ASP A 55 -14.04 12.16 -3.88
C ASP A 55 -13.75 13.65 -4.03
N HIS A 56 -14.67 14.53 -3.59
CA HIS A 56 -14.51 15.98 -3.68
C HIS A 56 -13.36 16.52 -2.81
N LEU A 57 -13.00 15.82 -1.73
CA LEU A 57 -11.90 16.24 -0.87
C LEU A 57 -10.54 16.09 -1.55
N LEU A 58 -10.40 15.16 -2.50
CA LEU A 58 -9.18 15.05 -3.31
C LEU A 58 -8.90 16.32 -4.10
N THR A 59 -9.94 16.90 -4.69
CA THR A 59 -9.82 18.18 -5.41
C THR A 59 -9.55 19.33 -4.44
N LEU A 60 -10.13 19.29 -3.25
CA LEU A 60 -9.97 20.32 -2.23
C LEU A 60 -8.55 20.41 -1.66
N LEU A 61 -7.78 19.32 -1.67
CA LEU A 61 -6.37 19.30 -1.19
C LEU A 61 -5.50 20.39 -1.83
N LYS A 62 -5.74 20.73 -3.12
CA LYS A 62 -5.02 21.81 -3.79
C LYS A 62 -5.25 23.14 -3.09
N PHE A 63 -6.51 23.47 -2.83
CA PHE A 63 -6.91 24.74 -2.23
C PHE A 63 -6.49 24.82 -0.75
N LEU A 64 -6.55 23.71 -0.01
CA LEU A 64 -6.04 23.63 1.36
C LEU A 64 -4.53 23.89 1.41
N ARG A 65 -3.77 23.38 0.42
CA ARG A 65 -2.34 23.67 0.29
C ARG A 65 -2.08 25.13 -0.03
N GLU A 66 -2.84 25.73 -0.96
CA GLU A 66 -2.70 27.14 -1.34
C GLU A 66 -3.00 28.08 -0.18
N ASP A 67 -4.00 27.77 0.65
CA ASP A 67 -4.33 28.50 1.87
C ASP A 67 -3.23 28.38 2.96
N ASN A 68 -2.43 27.32 2.92
CA ASN A 68 -1.23 27.12 3.74
C ASN A 68 -1.46 27.27 5.26
N LYS A 69 -2.65 26.93 5.75
CA LYS A 69 -2.97 27.03 7.17
C LYS A 69 -2.36 25.92 8.00
N PHE A 70 -2.34 24.69 7.47
CA PHE A 70 -1.83 23.50 8.13
C PHE A 70 -0.98 22.68 7.17
N THR A 71 -0.23 21.71 7.72
CA THR A 71 0.40 20.64 6.94
C THR A 71 -0.61 19.50 6.81
N TYR A 72 -0.79 18.97 5.60
CA TYR A 72 -1.74 17.91 5.32
C TYR A 72 -1.03 16.64 4.86
N ILE A 73 -1.45 15.51 5.41
CA ILE A 73 -1.16 14.17 4.89
C ILE A 73 -2.51 13.48 4.68
N ALA A 74 -2.72 12.93 3.50
CA ALA A 74 -3.90 12.13 3.21
C ALA A 74 -3.48 10.70 2.89
N SER A 75 -4.19 9.72 3.43
CA SER A 75 -4.05 8.31 3.10
C SER A 75 -5.33 7.75 2.48
N GLY A 76 -5.19 6.64 1.78
CA GLY A 76 -6.35 5.92 1.26
C GLY A 76 -5.93 4.60 0.64
N SER A 77 -6.67 3.57 0.96
CA SER A 77 -6.62 2.30 0.25
C SER A 77 -7.16 2.51 -1.18
N LEU A 78 -6.60 1.81 -2.16
CA LEU A 78 -7.02 1.94 -3.56
C LEU A 78 -6.93 3.37 -4.16
N LEU A 79 -6.19 4.26 -3.51
CA LEU A 79 -6.04 5.65 -3.96
C LEU A 79 -5.52 5.73 -5.40
N GLY A 80 -4.70 4.77 -5.84
CA GLY A 80 -4.22 4.66 -7.22
C GLY A 80 -5.34 4.47 -8.25
N VAL A 81 -6.41 3.76 -7.91
CA VAL A 81 -7.61 3.59 -8.76
C VAL A 81 -8.42 4.88 -8.75
N THR A 82 -8.69 5.42 -7.57
CA THR A 82 -9.48 6.66 -7.40
C THR A 82 -8.82 7.83 -8.13
N LEU A 83 -7.49 7.97 -8.05
CA LEU A 83 -6.77 9.02 -8.77
C LEU A 83 -6.85 8.87 -10.30
N LYS A 84 -6.99 7.66 -10.84
CA LYS A 84 -7.18 7.43 -12.28
C LYS A 84 -8.60 7.77 -12.75
N THR A 85 -9.60 7.57 -11.90
CA THR A 85 -11.01 7.79 -12.23
C THR A 85 -11.50 9.20 -11.89
N THR A 86 -10.82 9.90 -11.00
CA THR A 86 -11.17 11.27 -10.60
C THR A 86 -10.79 12.26 -11.71
N SER A 87 -11.75 13.04 -12.16
CA SER A 87 -11.62 14.00 -13.27
C SER A 87 -10.68 15.17 -12.99
N SER A 88 -10.32 15.43 -11.73
CA SER A 88 -9.50 16.57 -11.32
C SER A 88 -8.54 16.17 -10.19
N VAL A 89 -7.45 15.49 -10.56
CA VAL A 89 -6.33 15.29 -9.63
C VAL A 89 -5.46 16.52 -9.62
N PRO A 90 -5.14 17.13 -8.47
CA PRO A 90 -4.31 18.34 -8.38
C PRO A 90 -2.81 18.01 -8.60
N LEU A 91 -2.47 17.49 -9.79
CA LEU A 91 -1.09 17.22 -10.18
C LEU A 91 -0.24 18.49 -10.06
N GLY A 92 0.89 18.40 -9.36
CA GLY A 92 1.76 19.55 -9.05
C GLY A 92 1.49 20.22 -7.69
N SER A 93 0.36 19.92 -7.05
CA SER A 93 0.05 20.43 -5.70
C SER A 93 0.21 19.38 -4.60
N ILE A 94 0.35 18.12 -4.94
CA ILE A 94 0.52 17.01 -4.01
C ILE A 94 1.77 16.21 -4.33
N ILE A 95 2.33 15.57 -3.32
CA ILE A 95 3.43 14.58 -3.45
C ILE A 95 2.84 13.22 -3.11
N ILE A 96 2.81 12.34 -4.09
CA ILE A 96 2.32 10.96 -3.89
C ILE A 96 3.47 10.11 -3.38
N ARG A 97 3.22 9.38 -2.30
CA ARG A 97 4.12 8.37 -1.73
C ARG A 97 3.39 7.05 -1.61
N HIS A 98 4.05 5.98 -2.03
CA HIS A 98 3.54 4.63 -1.85
C HIS A 98 4.13 4.05 -0.56
N MET A 99 3.27 3.46 0.27
CA MET A 99 3.68 2.72 1.46
C MET A 99 3.62 1.24 1.13
N TYR A 100 4.77 0.59 1.23
CA TYR A 100 4.92 -0.84 0.97
C TYR A 100 5.07 -1.59 2.30
N PRO A 101 4.86 -2.92 2.30
CA PRO A 101 5.30 -3.75 3.42
C PRO A 101 6.79 -3.53 3.72
N LEU A 102 7.22 -3.82 4.94
CA LEU A 102 8.61 -3.68 5.36
C LEU A 102 9.54 -4.47 4.42
N ASP A 103 10.60 -3.83 3.99
CA ASP A 103 11.67 -4.51 3.26
C ASP A 103 12.61 -5.30 4.20
N PHE A 104 13.61 -5.95 3.63
CA PHE A 104 14.53 -6.74 4.44
C PHE A 104 15.38 -5.90 5.38
N GLU A 105 15.76 -4.68 5.00
CA GLU A 105 16.53 -3.78 5.87
C GLU A 105 15.68 -3.34 7.07
N GLU A 106 14.42 -2.96 6.83
CA GLU A 106 13.47 -2.62 7.89
C GLU A 106 13.18 -3.81 8.81
N PHE A 107 13.08 -5.02 8.25
CA PHE A 107 12.97 -6.25 9.04
C PHE A 107 14.22 -6.50 9.89
N LEU A 108 15.42 -6.23 9.38
CA LEU A 108 16.66 -6.32 10.16
C LEU A 108 16.66 -5.33 11.32
N ILE A 109 16.24 -4.09 11.09
CA ILE A 109 16.11 -3.05 12.12
C ILE A 109 15.13 -3.51 13.21
N ALA A 110 13.96 -4.01 12.82
CA ALA A 110 12.96 -4.54 13.74
C ALA A 110 13.49 -5.72 14.58
N ASN A 111 14.44 -6.51 14.05
CA ASN A 111 15.12 -7.59 14.76
C ASN A 111 16.38 -7.13 15.54
N GLY A 112 16.57 -5.82 15.73
CA GLY A 112 17.65 -5.26 16.55
C GLY A 112 19.01 -5.21 15.86
N ILE A 113 19.06 -5.29 14.53
CA ILE A 113 20.31 -5.05 13.79
C ILE A 113 20.60 -3.56 13.78
N GLY A 114 21.72 -3.18 14.40
CA GLY A 114 22.10 -1.77 14.52
C GLY A 114 22.67 -1.17 13.23
N GLN A 115 22.64 0.17 13.16
CA GLN A 115 23.03 0.96 11.99
C GLN A 115 24.45 0.64 11.50
N LEU A 116 25.40 0.38 12.40
CA LEU A 116 26.77 0.01 12.03
C LEU A 116 26.85 -1.21 11.11
N VAL A 117 26.00 -2.21 11.35
CA VAL A 117 25.96 -3.43 10.51
C VAL A 117 25.38 -3.09 9.15
N LEU A 118 24.28 -2.31 9.10
CA LEU A 118 23.64 -1.88 7.86
C LEU A 118 24.60 -1.06 6.98
N ASP A 119 25.32 -0.11 7.58
CA ASP A 119 26.32 0.69 6.87
C ASP A 119 27.50 -0.15 6.38
N THR A 120 27.89 -1.17 7.16
CA THR A 120 28.93 -2.11 6.75
C THR A 120 28.48 -2.95 5.55
N ILE A 121 27.23 -3.44 5.55
CA ILE A 121 26.66 -4.16 4.40
C ILE A 121 26.73 -3.30 3.14
N ARG A 122 26.28 -2.03 3.21
CA ARG A 122 26.30 -1.11 2.08
C ARG A 122 27.71 -0.84 1.58
N LYS A 123 28.67 -0.58 2.49
CA LYS A 123 30.09 -0.37 2.14
C LYS A 123 30.70 -1.59 1.46
N LYS A 124 30.50 -2.79 2.03
CA LYS A 124 31.00 -4.04 1.46
C LYS A 124 30.39 -4.36 0.10
N PHE A 125 29.10 -4.12 -0.07
CA PHE A 125 28.41 -4.26 -1.36
C PHE A 125 29.00 -3.33 -2.42
N ALA A 126 29.20 -2.04 -2.08
CA ALA A 126 29.80 -1.05 -3.00
C ALA A 126 31.25 -1.41 -3.36
N ALA A 127 32.02 -1.91 -2.40
CA ALA A 127 33.40 -2.36 -2.60
C ALA A 127 33.52 -3.74 -3.27
N ARG A 128 32.40 -4.47 -3.44
CA ARG A 128 32.36 -5.87 -3.91
C ARG A 128 33.19 -6.80 -3.02
N GLU A 129 33.15 -6.57 -1.73
CA GLU A 129 33.84 -7.36 -0.73
C GLU A 129 32.86 -8.26 0.04
N SER A 130 33.31 -9.42 0.50
CA SER A 130 32.52 -10.31 1.33
C SER A 130 32.34 -9.78 2.75
N MET A 131 31.23 -10.10 3.38
CA MET A 131 31.02 -9.92 4.80
C MET A 131 31.81 -10.97 5.61
N PRO A 132 32.21 -10.65 6.86
CA PRO A 132 32.71 -11.68 7.78
C PRO A 132 31.70 -12.81 7.92
N GLU A 133 32.18 -14.06 7.87
CA GLU A 133 31.34 -15.27 7.77
C GLU A 133 30.26 -15.35 8.86
N ALA A 134 30.64 -15.09 10.11
CA ALA A 134 29.71 -15.14 11.24
C ALA A 134 28.55 -14.13 11.09
N ILE A 135 28.84 -12.92 10.60
CA ILE A 135 27.82 -11.88 10.36
C ILE A 135 26.98 -12.27 9.16
N HIS A 136 27.61 -12.75 8.09
CA HIS A 136 26.90 -13.23 6.89
C HIS A 136 25.88 -14.33 7.25
N ASN A 137 26.30 -15.33 8.01
CA ASN A 137 25.43 -16.44 8.41
C ASN A 137 24.25 -15.96 9.27
N LYS A 138 24.48 -15.00 10.18
CA LYS A 138 23.39 -14.39 10.96
C LYS A 138 22.39 -13.64 10.07
N LEU A 139 22.89 -12.85 9.12
CA LEU A 139 22.03 -12.12 8.17
C LEU A 139 21.26 -13.07 7.26
N LEU A 140 21.90 -14.15 6.80
CA LEU A 140 21.27 -15.18 5.98
C LEU A 140 20.16 -15.93 6.75
N ASP A 141 20.36 -16.20 8.05
CA ASP A 141 19.32 -16.78 8.89
C ASP A 141 18.12 -15.83 9.05
N LEU A 142 18.37 -14.53 9.28
CA LEU A 142 17.31 -13.52 9.31
C LEU A 142 16.61 -13.37 7.96
N PHE A 143 17.34 -13.47 6.84
CA PHE A 143 16.75 -13.45 5.51
C PHE A 143 15.80 -14.63 5.26
N LYS A 144 16.19 -15.84 5.67
CA LYS A 144 15.30 -17.01 5.62
C LYS A 144 14.03 -16.80 6.44
N LYS A 145 14.15 -16.20 7.62
CA LYS A 145 13.00 -15.82 8.45
C LYS A 145 12.12 -14.79 7.76
N TYR A 146 12.72 -13.77 7.16
CA TYR A 146 11.99 -12.78 6.37
C TYR A 146 11.21 -13.39 5.21
N LEU A 147 11.77 -14.38 4.51
CA LEU A 147 11.06 -15.09 3.44
C LEU A 147 9.83 -15.87 3.94
N LEU A 148 9.81 -16.25 5.22
CA LEU A 148 8.65 -16.91 5.84
C LEU A 148 7.63 -15.94 6.42
N VAL A 149 8.11 -14.86 7.03
CA VAL A 149 7.28 -13.86 7.74
C VAL A 149 6.74 -12.79 6.80
N GLY A 150 7.53 -12.40 5.79
CA GLY A 150 7.24 -11.26 4.93
C GLY A 150 7.43 -9.93 5.64
N GLY A 151 6.91 -8.86 5.03
CA GLY A 151 7.03 -7.49 5.52
C GLY A 151 5.74 -6.89 6.06
N LEU A 152 4.64 -7.65 6.16
CA LEU A 152 3.40 -7.14 6.73
C LEU A 152 3.57 -6.85 8.22
N PRO A 153 3.26 -5.63 8.71
CA PRO A 153 3.54 -5.22 10.09
C PRO A 153 3.01 -6.18 11.15
N ASP A 154 1.77 -6.66 11.00
CA ASP A 154 1.16 -7.59 11.97
C ASP A 154 1.91 -8.93 12.03
N ALA A 155 2.31 -9.46 10.88
CA ALA A 155 3.10 -10.69 10.80
C ALA A 155 4.49 -10.50 11.41
N VAL A 156 5.12 -9.33 11.19
CA VAL A 156 6.44 -9.00 11.76
C VAL A 156 6.33 -8.82 13.27
N ASN A 157 5.32 -8.11 13.77
CA ASN A 157 5.09 -7.92 15.20
C ASN A 157 4.86 -9.26 15.92
N GLU A 158 4.03 -10.14 15.35
CA GLU A 158 3.82 -11.49 15.88
C GLU A 158 5.12 -12.30 15.89
N PHE A 159 5.91 -12.21 14.82
CA PHE A 159 7.22 -12.86 14.77
C PHE A 159 8.16 -12.35 15.87
N LEU A 160 8.20 -11.04 16.11
CA LEU A 160 9.04 -10.46 17.16
C LEU A 160 8.60 -10.91 18.56
N ALA A 161 7.29 -10.99 18.79
CA ALA A 161 6.72 -11.37 20.08
C ALA A 161 6.83 -12.86 20.40
N THR A 162 6.46 -13.73 19.45
CA THR A 162 6.25 -15.17 19.76
C THR A 162 7.17 -16.11 19.00
N LYS A 163 7.71 -15.72 17.84
CA LYS A 163 8.42 -16.59 16.90
C LYS A 163 7.57 -17.79 16.39
N ASN A 164 6.25 -17.72 16.58
CA ASN A 164 5.34 -18.81 16.22
C ASN A 164 4.91 -18.72 14.76
N ILE A 165 5.50 -19.57 13.91
CA ILE A 165 5.21 -19.57 12.47
C ILE A 165 3.76 -19.96 12.16
N THR A 166 3.12 -20.76 12.98
CA THR A 166 1.70 -21.15 12.78
C THR A 166 0.78 -19.94 12.92
N THR A 167 0.97 -19.15 13.98
CA THR A 167 0.18 -17.90 14.20
C THR A 167 0.44 -16.89 13.09
N ILE A 168 1.71 -16.73 12.68
CA ILE A 168 2.08 -15.84 11.57
C ILE A 168 1.37 -16.25 10.28
N ARG A 169 1.32 -17.55 9.96
CA ARG A 169 0.58 -18.07 8.81
C ARG A 169 -0.90 -17.75 8.87
N THR A 170 -1.51 -17.84 10.05
CA THR A 170 -2.92 -17.45 10.23
C THR A 170 -3.13 -15.98 9.91
N ILE A 171 -2.30 -15.09 10.45
CA ILE A 171 -2.34 -13.65 10.15
C ILE A 171 -2.18 -13.38 8.66
N GLN A 172 -1.18 -14.01 8.02
CA GLN A 172 -0.94 -13.86 6.58
C GLN A 172 -2.15 -14.30 5.74
N ASN A 173 -2.78 -15.42 6.09
CA ASN A 173 -3.95 -15.93 5.38
C ASN A 173 -5.18 -15.02 5.57
N GLU A 174 -5.39 -14.47 6.76
CA GLU A 174 -6.45 -13.51 7.04
C GLU A 174 -6.27 -12.22 6.23
N ILE A 175 -5.06 -11.66 6.23
CA ILE A 175 -4.75 -10.47 5.44
C ILE A 175 -4.93 -10.75 3.94
N HIS A 176 -4.43 -11.88 3.45
CA HIS A 176 -4.61 -12.28 2.06
C HIS A 176 -6.10 -12.41 1.69
N HIS A 177 -6.90 -13.00 2.58
CA HIS A 177 -8.34 -13.11 2.38
C HIS A 177 -9.02 -11.73 2.33
N LEU A 178 -8.71 -10.84 3.28
CA LEU A 178 -9.25 -9.49 3.33
C LEU A 178 -8.89 -8.68 2.09
N TYR A 179 -7.65 -8.75 1.61
CA TYR A 179 -7.25 -8.10 0.36
C TYR A 179 -8.02 -8.65 -0.85
N GLY A 180 -8.29 -9.95 -0.90
CA GLY A 180 -9.10 -10.54 -1.96
C GLY A 180 -10.55 -10.03 -1.97
N VAL A 181 -11.11 -9.76 -0.79
CA VAL A 181 -12.44 -9.17 -0.65
C VAL A 181 -12.42 -7.69 -1.02
N ASP A 182 -11.44 -6.95 -0.52
CA ASP A 182 -11.33 -5.50 -0.72
C ASP A 182 -11.00 -5.15 -2.17
N ALA A 183 -10.13 -5.92 -2.81
CA ALA A 183 -9.78 -5.78 -4.23
C ALA A 183 -11.00 -5.76 -5.16
N ALA A 184 -12.09 -6.39 -4.77
CA ALA A 184 -13.29 -6.49 -5.58
C ALA A 184 -14.43 -5.56 -5.12
N ARG A 185 -14.20 -4.75 -4.07
CA ARG A 185 -15.27 -4.01 -3.36
C ARG A 185 -15.95 -2.96 -4.24
N TYR A 186 -15.21 -2.30 -5.11
CA TYR A 186 -15.67 -1.14 -5.88
C TYR A 186 -16.06 -1.48 -7.33
N GLU A 187 -16.00 -2.75 -7.71
CA GLU A 187 -16.31 -3.21 -9.06
C GLU A 187 -17.71 -3.82 -9.21
N GLU A 188 -18.26 -3.79 -10.41
CA GLU A 188 -19.50 -4.48 -10.74
C GLU A 188 -19.37 -5.98 -10.50
N MET A 189 -20.48 -6.65 -10.18
CA MET A 189 -20.50 -8.05 -9.74
C MET A 189 -19.78 -9.02 -10.69
N HIS A 190 -19.86 -8.77 -12.01
CA HIS A 190 -19.21 -9.62 -13.01
C HIS A 190 -17.68 -9.50 -12.98
N ASN A 191 -17.16 -8.28 -12.89
CA ASN A 191 -15.71 -8.02 -12.82
C ASN A 191 -15.15 -8.44 -11.46
N ARG A 192 -15.91 -8.25 -10.39
CA ARG A 192 -15.54 -8.66 -9.03
C ARG A 192 -15.08 -10.11 -8.95
N LEU A 193 -15.84 -11.04 -9.52
CA LEU A 193 -15.50 -12.47 -9.50
C LEU A 193 -14.22 -12.79 -10.29
N LYS A 194 -13.98 -12.10 -11.40
CA LYS A 194 -12.76 -12.28 -12.19
C LYS A 194 -11.54 -11.74 -11.42
N ILE A 195 -11.64 -10.55 -10.84
CA ILE A 195 -10.58 -9.93 -10.04
C ILE A 195 -10.21 -10.83 -8.86
N GLN A 196 -11.20 -11.31 -8.10
CA GLN A 196 -10.96 -12.23 -6.98
C GLN A 196 -10.30 -13.53 -7.43
N ARG A 197 -10.71 -14.08 -8.57
CA ARG A 197 -10.13 -15.31 -9.12
C ARG A 197 -8.69 -15.09 -9.56
N ILE A 198 -8.41 -14.00 -10.28
CA ILE A 198 -7.05 -13.65 -10.68
C ILE A 198 -6.16 -13.47 -9.44
N TYR A 199 -6.63 -12.71 -8.45
CA TYR A 199 -5.89 -12.48 -7.22
C TYR A 199 -5.58 -13.80 -6.48
N SER A 200 -6.55 -14.67 -6.30
CA SER A 200 -6.38 -15.95 -5.60
C SER A 200 -5.42 -16.91 -6.28
N MET A 201 -5.19 -16.74 -7.59
CA MET A 201 -4.27 -17.58 -8.38
C MET A 201 -2.83 -17.09 -8.35
N ILE A 202 -2.57 -15.85 -7.92
CA ILE A 202 -1.22 -15.27 -7.94
C ILE A 202 -0.21 -16.14 -7.19
N PRO A 203 -0.46 -16.62 -5.94
CA PRO A 203 0.49 -17.45 -5.23
C PRO A 203 0.87 -18.72 -5.99
N SER A 204 -0.12 -19.44 -6.52
CA SER A 204 0.13 -20.68 -7.28
C SER A 204 0.87 -20.46 -8.60
N ASN A 205 0.59 -19.32 -9.26
CA ASN A 205 1.33 -18.95 -10.48
C ASN A 205 2.79 -18.58 -10.20
N LEU A 206 3.07 -17.98 -9.04
CA LEU A 206 4.44 -17.67 -8.61
C LEU A 206 5.23 -18.93 -8.21
N GLU A 207 4.56 -19.98 -7.75
CA GLU A 207 5.15 -21.27 -7.43
C GLU A 207 5.53 -22.08 -8.68
N ASN A 208 4.82 -21.89 -9.79
CA ASN A 208 5.07 -22.58 -11.03
C ASN A 208 6.46 -22.27 -11.62
N LYS A 209 7.11 -23.26 -12.25
CA LYS A 209 8.44 -23.09 -12.89
C LYS A 209 8.48 -21.93 -13.89
N LYS A 210 7.39 -21.71 -14.62
CA LYS A 210 7.30 -20.65 -15.64
C LYS A 210 6.93 -19.29 -15.08
N LYS A 211 6.45 -19.20 -13.83
CA LYS A 211 6.03 -17.96 -13.16
C LYS A 211 5.18 -17.05 -14.08
N ARG A 212 4.19 -17.64 -14.74
CA ARG A 212 3.29 -16.96 -15.67
C ARG A 212 1.86 -17.15 -15.25
N VAL A 213 1.06 -16.13 -15.46
CA VAL A 213 -0.39 -16.27 -15.39
C VAL A 213 -0.88 -17.10 -16.58
N VAL A 214 -1.68 -18.11 -16.28
CA VAL A 214 -2.27 -19.01 -17.30
C VAL A 214 -3.73 -18.64 -17.46
N VAL A 215 -4.08 -18.04 -18.60
CA VAL A 215 -5.44 -17.54 -18.88
C VAL A 215 -6.53 -18.61 -18.71
N LYS A 216 -6.22 -19.86 -19.07
CA LYS A 216 -7.15 -20.98 -18.91
C LYS A 216 -7.58 -21.23 -17.45
N ASP A 217 -6.71 -20.87 -16.50
CA ASP A 217 -6.99 -21.05 -15.08
C ASP A 217 -7.90 -19.93 -14.54
N ILE A 218 -7.95 -18.77 -15.21
CA ILE A 218 -8.86 -17.67 -14.86
C ILE A 218 -10.30 -18.06 -15.20
N GLU A 219 -10.53 -18.57 -16.41
CA GLU A 219 -11.83 -18.94 -16.90
C GLU A 219 -11.69 -20.08 -17.93
N ASP A 220 -12.35 -21.22 -17.69
CA ASP A 220 -12.28 -22.37 -18.61
C ASP A 220 -13.17 -22.15 -19.85
N LYS A 221 -12.91 -21.05 -20.57
CA LYS A 221 -13.55 -20.72 -21.84
C LYS A 221 -12.55 -20.78 -22.98
N LYS A 222 -12.88 -21.55 -24.04
CA LYS A 222 -12.05 -21.62 -25.24
C LYS A 222 -11.97 -20.24 -25.93
N GLY A 223 -10.79 -19.89 -26.43
CA GLY A 223 -10.56 -18.69 -27.23
C GLY A 223 -10.23 -17.42 -26.42
N LYS A 224 -10.25 -17.46 -25.11
CA LYS A 224 -9.84 -16.34 -24.26
C LYS A 224 -8.33 -16.12 -24.31
N ARG A 225 -7.93 -14.84 -24.38
CA ARG A 225 -6.54 -14.37 -24.40
C ARG A 225 -6.27 -13.45 -23.22
N MET A 226 -5.02 -13.18 -22.92
CA MET A 226 -4.60 -12.24 -21.88
C MET A 226 -5.19 -10.83 -22.10
N SER A 227 -5.35 -10.42 -23.37
CA SER A 227 -6.00 -9.16 -23.73
C SER A 227 -7.44 -9.01 -23.27
N ASP A 228 -8.13 -10.11 -22.95
CA ASP A 228 -9.52 -10.09 -22.48
C ASP A 228 -9.65 -9.83 -20.96
N TYR A 229 -8.50 -9.69 -20.27
CA TYR A 229 -8.41 -9.49 -18.82
C TYR A 229 -7.52 -8.30 -18.44
N VAL A 230 -7.20 -7.44 -19.40
CA VAL A 230 -6.30 -6.28 -19.18
C VAL A 230 -6.87 -5.36 -18.12
N GLU A 231 -8.18 -5.10 -18.13
CA GLU A 231 -8.84 -4.21 -17.19
C GLU A 231 -8.73 -4.74 -15.75
N GLU A 232 -8.94 -6.04 -15.53
CA GLU A 232 -8.86 -6.67 -14.22
C GLU A 232 -7.41 -6.68 -13.69
N PHE A 233 -6.41 -6.90 -14.56
CA PHE A 233 -5.00 -6.79 -14.18
C PHE A 233 -4.59 -5.35 -13.88
N ASP A 234 -4.98 -4.40 -14.73
CA ASP A 234 -4.69 -2.98 -14.54
C ASP A 234 -5.33 -2.45 -13.24
N TYR A 235 -6.50 -2.95 -12.90
CA TYR A 235 -7.15 -2.66 -11.63
C TYR A 235 -6.32 -3.17 -10.43
N LEU A 236 -5.93 -4.45 -10.42
CA LEU A 236 -5.12 -5.05 -9.36
C LEU A 236 -3.75 -4.37 -9.20
N ILE A 237 -3.11 -3.99 -10.31
CA ILE A 237 -1.83 -3.28 -10.30
C ILE A 237 -2.01 -1.85 -9.80
N SER A 238 -3.04 -1.15 -10.28
CA SER A 238 -3.30 0.25 -9.91
C SER A 238 -3.74 0.41 -8.47
N SER A 239 -4.42 -0.60 -7.92
CA SER A 239 -4.77 -0.66 -6.51
C SER A 239 -3.57 -0.90 -5.58
N GLY A 240 -2.41 -1.26 -6.13
CA GLY A 240 -1.21 -1.58 -5.35
C GLY A 240 -1.25 -2.95 -4.66
N ILE A 241 -2.31 -3.74 -4.88
CA ILE A 241 -2.46 -5.08 -4.29
C ILE A 241 -1.49 -6.06 -4.93
N THR A 242 -1.17 -5.85 -6.21
CA THR A 242 -0.22 -6.68 -6.94
C THR A 242 0.87 -5.85 -7.60
N LEU A 243 2.05 -6.43 -7.75
CA LEU A 243 3.17 -5.81 -8.45
C LEU A 243 3.37 -6.50 -9.80
N GLU A 244 3.32 -5.71 -10.88
CA GLU A 244 3.62 -6.22 -12.21
C GLU A 244 5.13 -6.44 -12.35
N VAL A 245 5.52 -7.65 -12.80
CA VAL A 245 6.90 -7.95 -13.17
C VAL A 245 6.94 -8.33 -14.64
N LYS A 246 7.57 -7.47 -15.46
CA LYS A 246 7.73 -7.68 -16.90
C LYS A 246 8.97 -8.50 -17.18
N ALA A 247 8.84 -9.53 -18.01
CA ALA A 247 9.98 -10.25 -18.52
C ALA A 247 10.66 -9.42 -19.63
N ILE A 248 11.97 -9.28 -19.54
CA ILE A 248 12.80 -8.66 -20.56
C ILE A 248 13.60 -9.72 -21.30
N SER A 249 13.61 -9.64 -22.64
CA SER A 249 14.36 -10.59 -23.48
C SER A 249 15.85 -10.26 -23.56
N LYS A 250 16.20 -8.97 -23.47
CA LYS A 250 17.58 -8.47 -23.45
C LYS A 250 17.67 -7.31 -22.47
N PRO A 251 18.57 -7.37 -21.45
CA PRO A 251 18.82 -6.24 -20.60
C PRO A 251 19.54 -5.15 -21.39
N SER A 252 18.89 -4.03 -21.65
CA SER A 252 19.46 -2.85 -22.28
C SER A 252 19.01 -1.60 -21.55
N PHE A 253 19.88 -0.60 -21.44
CA PHE A 253 19.51 0.69 -20.87
C PHE A 253 19.01 1.64 -21.98
N PRO A 254 17.96 2.47 -21.70
CA PRO A 254 17.07 2.39 -20.55
C PRO A 254 16.15 1.16 -20.61
N LEU A 255 15.79 0.63 -19.44
CA LEU A 255 14.84 -0.49 -19.27
C LEU A 255 13.43 -0.06 -19.59
#